data_4692cccce4391a80691ead3b32bf3d52
#
_entry.id   4692cccce4391a80691ead3b32bf3d52
#
_cell.length_a   1.000
_cell.length_b   1.000
_cell.length_c   1.000
_cell.angle_alpha   90.00
_cell.angle_beta   90.00
_cell.angle_gamma   90.00
#
_symmetry.space_group_name_H-M   'P 1'
#
loop_
_entity.id
_entity.type
_entity.pdbx_description
1 polymer ?
#
loop_
_entity_poly.entity_id
_entity_poly.type
_entity_poly.pdbx_seq_one_letter_code
_entity_poly.pdbx_strand_id
1 'polypeptide(L)'
;MKSIENIDEFKNLLNPPSKIYYKGNLELLKARKIAVIGSRKMSVYTKNCLLELVALLKKAKICVVSGGALGVDIQAAKIAYPQTIAVFANGLDEVYPKANANEILNIYENALALSENEANYKAKPYDFLLRNRLIIALSEVIIIAQADLKSGSMQSARLALSMNKPIYVLPHRKNESEGTNLLLATKKANLIYDFEEFVKMFGEIYPEQKEDELLNFLKHEDDLEKVLQKFGDKVYEYELEGLVEIFGVKIKTCV
;
A
#
# COMPACT_ATOMS: atom_id res chain seq x y z
N MET A 1 13.11 -15.39 -13.60
CA MET A 1 12.59 -14.43 -12.60
C MET A 1 13.71 -13.45 -12.27
N LYS A 2 13.42 -12.14 -12.16
CA LYS A 2 14.43 -11.13 -11.81
C LYS A 2 14.76 -11.23 -10.32
N SER A 3 16.00 -10.89 -9.93
CA SER A 3 16.42 -10.88 -8.52
C SER A 3 17.32 -9.68 -8.23
N ILE A 4 17.36 -9.29 -6.97
CA ILE A 4 18.23 -8.26 -6.41
C ILE A 4 18.96 -8.83 -5.19
N GLU A 5 20.18 -8.44 -5.01
CA GLU A 5 21.00 -8.71 -3.84
C GLU A 5 21.15 -7.40 -3.04
N ASN A 6 21.40 -7.50 -1.75
CA ASN A 6 21.73 -6.34 -0.89
C ASN A 6 20.65 -5.25 -0.81
N ILE A 7 19.46 -5.61 -0.32
CA ILE A 7 18.49 -4.62 0.16
C ILE A 7 18.98 -4.14 1.54
N ASP A 8 19.26 -2.85 1.68
CA ASP A 8 19.88 -2.27 2.87
C ASP A 8 19.10 -2.54 4.15
N GLU A 9 17.77 -2.48 4.08
CA GLU A 9 16.88 -2.74 5.23
C GLU A 9 16.99 -4.17 5.76
N PHE A 10 17.52 -5.11 4.99
CA PHE A 10 17.67 -6.50 5.42
C PHE A 10 19.01 -6.83 6.07
N LYS A 11 20.01 -5.94 5.97
CA LYS A 11 21.36 -6.19 6.48
C LYS A 11 21.41 -6.51 7.97
N ASN A 12 20.49 -5.92 8.75
CA ASN A 12 20.44 -6.09 10.21
C ASN A 12 19.52 -7.23 10.66
N LEU A 13 18.98 -8.02 9.75
CA LEU A 13 18.22 -9.21 10.10
C LEU A 13 19.16 -10.29 10.65
N LEU A 14 18.69 -11.08 11.61
CA LEU A 14 19.44 -12.23 12.15
C LEU A 14 19.88 -13.20 11.05
N ASN A 15 19.00 -13.43 10.08
CA ASN A 15 19.26 -14.26 8.89
C ASN A 15 18.84 -13.45 7.66
N PRO A 16 19.71 -12.58 7.14
CA PRO A 16 19.40 -11.79 5.97
C PRO A 16 19.25 -12.68 4.74
N PRO A 17 18.28 -12.43 3.86
CA PRO A 17 18.19 -13.17 2.60
C PRO A 17 19.37 -12.83 1.71
N SER A 18 20.03 -13.85 1.15
CA SER A 18 21.15 -13.66 0.20
C SER A 18 20.68 -13.09 -1.13
N LYS A 19 19.44 -13.35 -1.49
CA LYS A 19 18.80 -12.92 -2.74
C LYS A 19 17.31 -12.70 -2.53
N ILE A 20 16.78 -11.69 -3.19
CA ILE A 20 15.34 -11.42 -3.24
C ILE A 20 14.88 -11.44 -4.70
N TYR A 21 13.91 -12.27 -4.99
CA TYR A 21 13.23 -12.30 -6.28
C TYR A 21 12.14 -11.22 -6.31
N TYR A 22 11.92 -10.62 -7.48
CA TYR A 22 10.95 -9.55 -7.61
C TYR A 22 10.20 -9.55 -8.94
N LYS A 23 9.01 -8.92 -8.92
CA LYS A 23 8.24 -8.50 -10.08
C LYS A 23 7.77 -7.06 -9.86
N GLY A 24 7.70 -6.28 -10.91
CA GLY A 24 7.23 -4.89 -10.88
C GLY A 24 8.34 -3.86 -10.72
N ASN A 25 8.02 -2.75 -10.04
CA ASN A 25 8.81 -1.54 -10.01
C ASN A 25 9.71 -1.44 -8.76
N LEU A 26 11.02 -1.60 -8.92
CA LEU A 26 12.01 -1.49 -7.84
C LEU A 26 12.16 -0.08 -7.26
N GLU A 27 11.75 0.98 -7.98
CA GLU A 27 11.86 2.36 -7.47
C GLU A 27 11.05 2.56 -6.18
N LEU A 28 10.03 1.74 -5.95
CA LEU A 28 9.25 1.75 -4.70
C LEU A 28 10.10 1.44 -3.45
N LEU A 29 11.24 0.77 -3.60
CA LEU A 29 12.17 0.58 -2.48
C LEU A 29 12.79 1.88 -1.97
N LYS A 30 12.84 2.94 -2.79
CA LYS A 30 13.39 4.25 -2.42
C LYS A 30 12.39 5.11 -1.64
N ALA A 31 11.09 4.79 -1.72
CA ALA A 31 10.06 5.54 -1.01
C ALA A 31 10.11 5.29 0.50
N ARG A 32 9.51 6.18 1.30
CA ARG A 32 9.19 5.88 2.70
C ARG A 32 8.22 4.72 2.77
N LYS A 33 8.42 3.83 3.71
CA LYS A 33 7.69 2.56 3.78
C LYS A 33 7.06 2.37 5.15
N ILE A 34 5.75 2.12 5.16
CA ILE A 34 4.97 1.81 6.37
C ILE A 34 4.31 0.45 6.19
N ALA A 35 4.51 -0.46 7.14
CA ALA A 35 3.79 -1.74 7.11
C ALA A 35 2.35 -1.56 7.57
N VAL A 36 1.41 -2.15 6.83
CA VAL A 36 0.00 -2.28 7.24
C VAL A 36 -0.36 -3.75 7.20
N ILE A 37 -0.55 -4.32 8.39
CA ILE A 37 -0.83 -5.74 8.58
C ILE A 37 -2.00 -5.94 9.54
N GLY A 38 -2.57 -7.16 9.56
CA GLY A 38 -3.64 -7.44 10.50
C GLY A 38 -4.39 -8.73 10.25
N SER A 39 -5.60 -8.79 10.78
CA SER A 39 -6.48 -9.95 10.72
C SER A 39 -6.84 -10.33 9.27
N ARG A 40 -6.85 -11.63 9.00
CA ARG A 40 -7.41 -12.18 7.75
C ARG A 40 -8.94 -12.04 7.69
N LYS A 41 -9.59 -11.84 8.83
CA LYS A 41 -11.04 -11.61 8.98
C LYS A 41 -11.23 -10.25 9.65
N MET A 42 -10.99 -9.18 8.89
CA MET A 42 -11.17 -7.83 9.41
C MET A 42 -12.65 -7.46 9.55
N SER A 43 -12.97 -6.63 10.54
CA SER A 43 -14.31 -6.05 10.71
C SER A 43 -14.60 -4.98 9.65
N VAL A 44 -15.88 -4.65 9.48
CA VAL A 44 -16.30 -3.53 8.62
C VAL A 44 -15.70 -2.21 9.12
N TYR A 45 -15.64 -2.02 10.43
CA TYR A 45 -15.00 -0.86 11.04
C TYR A 45 -13.53 -0.74 10.63
N THR A 46 -12.75 -1.82 10.79
CA THR A 46 -11.34 -1.85 10.36
C THR A 46 -11.19 -1.55 8.87
N LYS A 47 -12.08 -2.10 8.03
CA LYS A 47 -12.07 -1.82 6.59
C LYS A 47 -12.26 -0.33 6.30
N ASN A 48 -13.21 0.34 6.96
CA ASN A 48 -13.45 1.76 6.78
C ASN A 48 -12.26 2.62 7.25
N CYS A 49 -11.68 2.30 8.41
CA CYS A 49 -10.46 2.96 8.87
C CYS A 49 -9.29 2.80 7.88
N LEU A 50 -9.14 1.60 7.27
CA LEU A 50 -8.12 1.38 6.24
C LEU A 50 -8.37 2.21 4.99
N LEU A 51 -9.64 2.36 4.55
CA LEU A 51 -9.97 3.17 3.39
C LEU A 51 -9.52 4.63 3.59
N GLU A 52 -9.71 5.17 4.77
CA GLU A 52 -9.31 6.55 5.08
C GLU A 52 -7.78 6.65 5.29
N LEU A 53 -7.22 5.89 6.22
CA LEU A 53 -5.81 5.97 6.58
C LEU A 53 -4.87 5.67 5.40
N VAL A 54 -5.14 4.59 4.66
CA VAL A 54 -4.26 4.18 3.55
C VAL A 54 -4.39 5.12 2.35
N ALA A 55 -5.57 5.72 2.13
CA ALA A 55 -5.71 6.77 1.12
C ALA A 55 -4.86 8.01 1.46
N LEU A 56 -4.79 8.40 2.74
CA LEU A 56 -3.91 9.48 3.18
C LEU A 56 -2.42 9.11 3.01
N LEU A 57 -2.02 7.88 3.36
CA LEU A 57 -0.65 7.40 3.10
C LEU A 57 -0.29 7.48 1.61
N LYS A 58 -1.21 7.06 0.74
CA LYS A 58 -1.03 7.17 -0.72
C LYS A 58 -0.87 8.62 -1.16
N LYS A 59 -1.71 9.54 -0.67
CA LYS A 59 -1.59 10.98 -0.95
C LYS A 59 -0.27 11.57 -0.48
N ALA A 60 0.28 11.06 0.61
CA ALA A 60 1.61 11.43 1.12
C ALA A 60 2.77 10.74 0.38
N LYS A 61 2.50 9.98 -0.68
CA LYS A 61 3.48 9.18 -1.45
C LYS A 61 4.26 8.17 -0.60
N ILE A 62 3.67 7.72 0.50
CA ILE A 62 4.21 6.69 1.38
C ILE A 62 3.84 5.31 0.84
N CYS A 63 4.84 4.45 0.68
CA CYS A 63 4.63 3.10 0.18
C CYS A 63 4.13 2.18 1.29
N VAL A 64 3.03 1.49 1.05
CA VAL A 64 2.47 0.52 1.99
C VAL A 64 3.08 -0.85 1.78
N VAL A 65 3.65 -1.43 2.84
CA VAL A 65 4.25 -2.76 2.82
C VAL A 65 3.33 -3.76 3.50
N SER A 66 3.04 -4.88 2.83
CA SER A 66 2.17 -5.92 3.40
C SER A 66 2.54 -7.32 2.91
N GLY A 67 1.77 -8.32 3.33
CA GLY A 67 2.01 -9.72 2.97
C GLY A 67 1.13 -10.28 1.85
N GLY A 68 0.24 -9.50 1.26
CA GLY A 68 -0.71 -10.00 0.26
C GLY A 68 -1.71 -11.04 0.79
N ALA A 69 -1.77 -11.26 2.11
CA ALA A 69 -2.70 -12.19 2.73
C ALA A 69 -4.15 -11.69 2.64
N LEU A 70 -5.12 -12.57 2.90
CA LEU A 70 -6.53 -12.18 3.01
C LEU A 70 -6.73 -11.11 4.10
N GLY A 71 -7.76 -10.32 4.00
CA GLY A 71 -8.15 -9.31 4.99
C GLY A 71 -7.35 -8.02 4.90
N VAL A 72 -6.75 -7.59 6.00
CA VAL A 72 -6.07 -6.29 6.12
C VAL A 72 -4.98 -6.11 5.07
N ASP A 73 -4.11 -7.09 4.89
CA ASP A 73 -2.95 -6.99 4.01
C ASP A 73 -3.32 -6.65 2.56
N ILE A 74 -4.21 -7.44 1.97
CA ILE A 74 -4.61 -7.22 0.57
C ILE A 74 -5.47 -5.97 0.41
N GLN A 75 -6.31 -5.65 1.40
CA GLN A 75 -7.12 -4.44 1.37
C GLN A 75 -6.23 -3.19 1.41
N ALA A 76 -5.23 -3.16 2.27
CA ALA A 76 -4.27 -2.07 2.34
C ALA A 76 -3.49 -1.92 1.01
N ALA A 77 -3.00 -3.03 0.45
CA ALA A 77 -2.31 -3.02 -0.84
C ALA A 77 -3.19 -2.49 -1.97
N LYS A 78 -4.48 -2.89 -2.02
CA LYS A 78 -5.44 -2.44 -3.01
C LYS A 78 -5.70 -0.93 -2.96
N ILE A 79 -5.84 -0.37 -1.75
CA ILE A 79 -6.07 1.07 -1.57
C ILE A 79 -4.81 1.87 -1.94
N ALA A 80 -3.64 1.41 -1.48
CA ALA A 80 -2.37 2.07 -1.73
C ALA A 80 -1.89 1.99 -3.18
N TYR A 81 -2.38 1.03 -3.95
CA TYR A 81 -1.96 0.78 -5.34
C TYR A 81 -1.89 2.05 -6.20
N PRO A 82 -0.82 2.28 -6.99
CA PRO A 82 0.34 1.40 -7.21
C PRO A 82 1.46 1.54 -6.16
N GLN A 83 1.32 2.39 -5.14
CA GLN A 83 2.33 2.66 -4.11
C GLN A 83 2.30 1.59 -3.01
N THR A 84 2.51 0.32 -3.39
CA THR A 84 2.53 -0.79 -2.46
C THR A 84 3.63 -1.79 -2.78
N ILE A 85 4.19 -2.39 -1.73
CA ILE A 85 5.13 -3.51 -1.80
C ILE A 85 4.48 -4.69 -1.11
N ALA A 86 4.28 -5.77 -1.84
CA ALA A 86 3.83 -7.03 -1.26
C ALA A 86 4.97 -8.02 -1.17
N VAL A 87 5.25 -8.51 0.04
CA VAL A 87 6.24 -9.57 0.25
C VAL A 87 5.51 -10.90 0.31
N PHE A 88 5.91 -11.88 -0.47
CA PHE A 88 5.27 -13.20 -0.56
C PHE A 88 6.15 -14.27 0.08
N ALA A 89 5.50 -15.30 0.61
CA ALA A 89 6.18 -16.47 1.18
C ALA A 89 6.41 -17.59 0.14
N ASN A 90 5.68 -17.55 -0.97
CA ASN A 90 5.82 -18.47 -2.12
C ASN A 90 6.67 -17.83 -3.21
N GLY A 91 7.10 -18.64 -4.18
CA GLY A 91 7.71 -18.12 -5.42
C GLY A 91 6.72 -17.26 -6.20
N LEU A 92 7.22 -16.22 -6.89
CA LEU A 92 6.37 -15.23 -7.57
C LEU A 92 5.80 -15.72 -8.93
N ASP A 93 6.04 -16.93 -9.32
CA ASP A 93 5.42 -17.61 -10.46
C ASP A 93 4.05 -18.22 -10.09
N GLU A 94 3.79 -18.43 -8.81
CA GLU A 94 2.51 -18.89 -8.29
C GLU A 94 1.76 -17.74 -7.60
N VAL A 95 0.50 -17.53 -8.03
CA VAL A 95 -0.38 -16.53 -7.39
C VAL A 95 -1.08 -17.16 -6.19
N TYR A 96 -0.73 -16.69 -4.98
CA TYR A 96 -1.32 -17.18 -3.74
C TYR A 96 -1.51 -16.05 -2.72
N PRO A 97 -2.66 -15.96 -2.04
CA PRO A 97 -3.85 -16.83 -2.18
C PRO A 97 -4.64 -16.54 -3.46
N LYS A 98 -5.23 -17.57 -4.05
CA LYS A 98 -6.03 -17.45 -5.29
C LYS A 98 -7.22 -16.50 -5.17
N ALA A 99 -7.77 -16.34 -3.98
CA ALA A 99 -8.86 -15.40 -3.73
C ALA A 99 -8.48 -13.92 -3.95
N ASN A 100 -7.19 -13.60 -3.95
CA ASN A 100 -6.65 -12.26 -4.20
C ASN A 100 -5.94 -12.17 -5.57
N ALA A 101 -6.24 -13.08 -6.50
CA ALA A 101 -5.45 -13.24 -7.73
C ALA A 101 -5.37 -11.95 -8.54
N ASN A 102 -6.48 -11.24 -8.72
CA ASN A 102 -6.53 -10.01 -9.51
C ASN A 102 -5.65 -8.92 -8.88
N GLU A 103 -5.76 -8.71 -7.57
CA GLU A 103 -4.95 -7.74 -6.84
C GLU A 103 -3.46 -8.10 -6.89
N ILE A 104 -3.12 -9.38 -6.73
CA ILE A 104 -1.73 -9.85 -6.78
C ILE A 104 -1.14 -9.67 -8.18
N LEU A 105 -1.87 -9.97 -9.24
CA LEU A 105 -1.43 -9.76 -10.62
C LEU A 105 -1.20 -8.27 -10.90
N ASN A 106 -2.10 -7.40 -10.47
CA ASN A 106 -1.90 -5.96 -10.57
C ASN A 106 -0.63 -5.51 -9.84
N ILE A 107 -0.35 -6.05 -8.64
CA ILE A 107 0.89 -5.75 -7.90
C ILE A 107 2.11 -6.21 -8.70
N TYR A 108 2.07 -7.39 -9.34
CA TYR A 108 3.17 -7.91 -10.15
C TYR A 108 3.49 -7.03 -11.36
N GLU A 109 2.51 -6.37 -11.93
CA GLU A 109 2.66 -5.54 -13.13
C GLU A 109 3.09 -4.10 -12.81
N ASN A 110 2.46 -3.46 -11.83
CA ASN A 110 2.53 -2.01 -11.68
C ASN A 110 2.96 -1.53 -10.27
N ALA A 111 3.08 -2.44 -9.29
CA ALA A 111 3.60 -2.15 -7.96
C ALA A 111 4.90 -2.95 -7.74
N LEU A 112 5.18 -3.43 -6.54
CA LEU A 112 6.35 -4.26 -6.29
C LEU A 112 5.98 -5.51 -5.49
N ALA A 113 6.32 -6.65 -6.03
CA ALA A 113 6.25 -7.95 -5.37
C ALA A 113 7.65 -8.47 -5.05
N LEU A 114 7.87 -8.93 -3.83
CA LEU A 114 9.14 -9.48 -3.34
C LEU A 114 8.95 -10.89 -2.79
N SER A 115 9.92 -11.76 -2.98
CA SER A 115 10.01 -13.06 -2.31
C SER A 115 11.47 -13.47 -2.13
N GLU A 116 11.79 -14.12 -1.01
CA GLU A 116 13.10 -14.77 -0.82
C GLU A 116 13.15 -16.18 -1.43
N ASN A 117 12.02 -16.69 -1.90
CA ASN A 117 11.90 -18.04 -2.43
C ASN A 117 11.93 -18.06 -3.96
N GLU A 118 12.55 -19.09 -4.50
CA GLU A 118 12.67 -19.31 -5.94
C GLU A 118 11.32 -19.62 -6.60
N ALA A 119 11.30 -19.62 -7.93
CA ALA A 119 10.17 -20.08 -8.72
C ALA A 119 9.74 -21.50 -8.30
N ASN A 120 8.45 -21.78 -8.41
CA ASN A 120 7.81 -23.04 -8.01
C ASN A 120 7.87 -23.37 -6.51
N TYR A 121 8.40 -22.49 -5.66
CA TYR A 121 8.34 -22.70 -4.21
C TYR A 121 6.93 -22.51 -3.68
N LYS A 122 6.37 -23.56 -3.07
CA LYS A 122 5.07 -23.55 -2.41
C LYS A 122 5.25 -23.31 -0.92
N ALA A 123 4.72 -22.18 -0.43
CA ALA A 123 4.86 -21.81 0.96
C ALA A 123 4.15 -22.79 1.91
N LYS A 124 4.86 -23.18 2.95
CA LYS A 124 4.34 -23.93 4.10
C LYS A 124 3.82 -22.95 5.16
N PRO A 125 2.98 -23.37 6.11
CA PRO A 125 2.43 -22.47 7.14
C PRO A 125 3.48 -21.65 7.90
N TYR A 126 4.66 -22.22 8.14
CA TYR A 126 5.76 -21.55 8.84
C TYR A 126 6.41 -20.43 8.01
N ASP A 127 6.46 -20.55 6.69
CA ASP A 127 7.11 -19.58 5.81
C ASP A 127 6.41 -18.21 5.85
N PHE A 128 5.10 -18.19 6.11
CA PHE A 128 4.37 -16.93 6.28
C PHE A 128 4.86 -16.13 7.50
N LEU A 129 5.30 -16.82 8.55
CA LEU A 129 5.87 -16.19 9.75
C LEU A 129 7.30 -15.73 9.47
N LEU A 130 8.10 -16.55 8.81
CA LEU A 130 9.46 -16.19 8.41
C LEU A 130 9.46 -14.97 7.50
N ARG A 131 8.60 -14.93 6.49
CA ARG A 131 8.47 -13.83 5.57
C ARG A 131 8.17 -12.50 6.28
N ASN A 132 7.40 -12.51 7.37
CA ASN A 132 7.01 -11.28 8.06
C ASN A 132 8.22 -10.46 8.55
N ARG A 133 9.39 -11.08 8.79
CA ARG A 133 10.61 -10.34 9.13
C ARG A 133 11.03 -9.37 8.03
N LEU A 134 10.76 -9.70 6.78
CA LEU A 134 11.07 -8.84 5.64
C LEU A 134 10.13 -7.64 5.58
N ILE A 135 8.83 -7.84 5.86
CA ILE A 135 7.84 -6.76 5.94
C ILE A 135 8.25 -5.76 7.03
N ILE A 136 8.59 -6.27 8.23
CA ILE A 136 8.98 -5.44 9.37
C ILE A 136 10.30 -4.70 9.09
N ALA A 137 11.28 -5.39 8.51
CA ALA A 137 12.58 -4.78 8.21
C ALA A 137 12.46 -3.64 7.18
N LEU A 138 11.68 -3.81 6.12
CA LEU A 138 11.45 -2.81 5.08
C LEU A 138 10.79 -1.54 5.60
N SER A 139 10.09 -1.58 6.73
CA SER A 139 9.19 -0.52 7.15
C SER A 139 9.76 0.32 8.28
N GLU A 140 9.49 1.62 8.26
CA GLU A 140 9.87 2.55 9.34
C GLU A 140 9.02 2.29 10.60
N VAL A 141 7.74 2.12 10.43
CA VAL A 141 6.77 1.81 11.48
C VAL A 141 5.80 0.73 11.04
N ILE A 142 5.15 0.10 11.99
CA ILE A 142 4.24 -1.02 11.76
C ILE A 142 2.84 -0.67 12.26
N ILE A 143 1.89 -0.62 11.35
CA ILE A 143 0.47 -0.47 11.69
C ILE A 143 -0.15 -1.86 11.79
N ILE A 144 -0.68 -2.21 12.95
CA ILE A 144 -1.48 -3.41 13.16
C ILE A 144 -2.93 -2.98 13.26
N ALA A 145 -3.65 -3.09 12.15
CA ALA A 145 -5.01 -2.56 12.06
C ALA A 145 -6.02 -3.34 12.91
N GLN A 146 -5.90 -4.65 13.01
CA GLN A 146 -6.72 -5.52 13.85
C GLN A 146 -5.97 -6.81 14.13
N ALA A 147 -6.03 -7.32 15.38
CA ALA A 147 -5.41 -8.60 15.73
C ALA A 147 -6.07 -9.26 16.94
N ASP A 148 -6.26 -10.58 16.85
CA ASP A 148 -6.59 -11.40 18.00
C ASP A 148 -5.33 -11.76 18.78
N LEU A 149 -5.46 -12.09 20.08
CA LEU A 149 -4.33 -12.43 20.97
C LEU A 149 -3.44 -13.56 20.42
N LYS A 150 -4.06 -14.58 19.85
CA LYS A 150 -3.37 -15.74 19.24
C LYS A 150 -3.41 -15.62 17.72
N SER A 151 -2.63 -14.68 17.14
CA SER A 151 -2.61 -14.43 15.69
C SER A 151 -1.20 -14.25 15.14
N GLY A 152 -1.05 -14.41 13.81
CA GLY A 152 0.18 -14.09 13.11
C GLY A 152 0.56 -12.61 13.22
N SER A 153 -0.42 -11.69 13.27
CA SER A 153 -0.18 -10.27 13.47
C SER A 153 0.44 -9.96 14.84
N MET A 154 0.06 -10.69 15.89
CA MET A 154 0.70 -10.57 17.21
C MET A 154 2.11 -11.16 17.23
N GLN A 155 2.41 -12.14 16.39
CA GLN A 155 3.80 -12.59 16.21
C GLN A 155 4.63 -11.53 15.48
N SER A 156 4.06 -10.87 14.47
CA SER A 156 4.70 -9.72 13.81
C SER A 156 4.91 -8.56 14.79
N ALA A 157 3.99 -8.32 15.74
CA ALA A 157 4.18 -7.33 16.80
C ALA A 157 5.41 -7.64 17.67
N ARG A 158 5.56 -8.89 18.12
CA ARG A 158 6.73 -9.31 18.92
C ARG A 158 8.03 -9.12 18.13
N LEU A 159 8.01 -9.45 16.85
CA LEU A 159 9.15 -9.28 15.96
C LEU A 159 9.48 -7.79 15.76
N ALA A 160 8.47 -6.92 15.55
CA ALA A 160 8.66 -5.48 15.46
C ALA A 160 9.31 -4.90 16.73
N LEU A 161 8.83 -5.32 17.90
CA LEU A 161 9.42 -4.93 19.19
C LEU A 161 10.89 -5.39 19.31
N SER A 162 11.21 -6.62 18.90
CA SER A 162 12.60 -7.11 18.93
C SER A 162 13.54 -6.38 17.97
N MET A 163 12.99 -5.77 16.92
CA MET A 163 13.70 -4.93 15.96
C MET A 163 13.64 -3.42 16.30
N ASN A 164 13.12 -3.07 17.48
CA ASN A 164 12.91 -1.68 17.91
C ASN A 164 12.08 -0.84 16.91
N LYS A 165 11.16 -1.46 16.17
CA LYS A 165 10.27 -0.76 15.26
C LYS A 165 9.03 -0.26 16.01
N PRO A 166 8.66 1.02 15.88
CA PRO A 166 7.44 1.56 16.47
C PRO A 166 6.20 0.85 15.93
N ILE A 167 5.29 0.52 16.84
CA ILE A 167 4.01 -0.09 16.50
C ILE A 167 2.89 0.92 16.71
N TYR A 168 1.99 0.99 15.77
CA TYR A 168 0.78 1.78 15.83
C TYR A 168 -0.45 0.89 15.61
N VAL A 169 -1.56 1.24 16.24
CA VAL A 169 -2.82 0.48 16.15
C VAL A 169 -4.01 1.41 16.02
N LEU A 170 -5.07 0.89 15.40
CA LEU A 170 -6.36 1.58 15.33
C LEU A 170 -7.12 1.46 16.67
N PRO A 171 -8.01 2.41 17.00
CA PRO A 171 -8.87 2.29 18.16
C PRO A 171 -9.90 1.17 17.95
N HIS A 172 -10.08 0.32 18.95
CA HIS A 172 -11.08 -0.74 18.95
C HIS A 172 -11.84 -0.80 20.26
N ARG A 173 -13.10 -1.20 20.20
CA ARG A 173 -13.87 -1.50 21.41
C ARG A 173 -13.26 -2.68 22.16
N LYS A 174 -13.56 -2.77 23.45
CA LYS A 174 -13.23 -3.97 24.25
C LYS A 174 -13.78 -5.21 23.55
N ASN A 175 -12.98 -6.27 23.44
CA ASN A 175 -13.29 -7.56 22.81
C ASN A 175 -13.38 -7.57 21.25
N GLU A 176 -13.13 -6.48 20.57
CA GLU A 176 -13.13 -6.45 19.09
C GLU A 176 -11.75 -6.75 18.47
N SER A 177 -10.69 -6.38 19.15
CA SER A 177 -9.30 -6.58 18.71
C SER A 177 -8.40 -6.73 19.94
N GLU A 178 -8.55 -7.85 20.64
CA GLU A 178 -7.90 -8.06 21.93
C GLU A 178 -6.38 -7.95 21.87
N GLY A 179 -5.78 -8.35 20.75
CA GLY A 179 -4.33 -8.25 20.53
C GLY A 179 -3.84 -6.80 20.48
N THR A 180 -4.49 -5.94 19.69
CA THR A 180 -4.10 -4.52 19.60
C THR A 180 -4.42 -3.77 20.89
N ASN A 181 -5.57 -4.07 21.52
CA ASN A 181 -5.92 -3.51 22.83
C ASN A 181 -4.90 -3.89 23.90
N LEU A 182 -4.39 -5.13 23.90
CA LEU A 182 -3.32 -5.56 24.81
C LEU A 182 -2.01 -4.80 24.56
N LEU A 183 -1.64 -4.56 23.29
CA LEU A 183 -0.45 -3.77 22.96
C LEU A 183 -0.55 -2.34 23.50
N LEU A 184 -1.72 -1.71 23.40
CA LEU A 184 -1.98 -0.38 23.99
C LEU A 184 -1.91 -0.41 25.51
N ALA A 185 -2.62 -1.35 26.13
CA ALA A 185 -2.67 -1.49 27.60
C ALA A 185 -1.29 -1.74 28.21
N THR A 186 -0.40 -2.41 27.48
CA THR A 186 0.98 -2.69 27.90
C THR A 186 2.01 -1.67 27.41
N LYS A 187 1.56 -0.55 26.82
CA LYS A 187 2.41 0.52 26.27
C LYS A 187 3.43 0.03 25.23
N LYS A 188 3.07 -1.01 24.48
CA LYS A 188 3.89 -1.59 23.41
C LYS A 188 3.48 -1.10 22.02
N ALA A 189 2.42 -0.32 21.92
CA ALA A 189 1.98 0.34 20.71
C ALA A 189 1.42 1.73 21.02
N ASN A 190 1.41 2.59 20.00
CA ASN A 190 0.78 3.90 20.02
C ASN A 190 -0.59 3.82 19.33
N LEU A 191 -1.54 4.62 19.79
CA LEU A 191 -2.84 4.74 19.17
C LEU A 191 -2.77 5.72 17.99
N ILE A 192 -3.33 5.34 16.86
CA ILE A 192 -3.65 6.30 15.79
C ILE A 192 -5.05 6.82 16.07
N TYR A 193 -5.15 8.01 16.65
CA TYR A 193 -6.42 8.66 16.95
C TYR A 193 -6.90 9.49 15.76
N ASP A 194 -6.00 10.28 15.21
CA ASP A 194 -6.21 11.12 14.03
C ASP A 194 -5.32 10.62 12.88
N PHE A 195 -5.93 10.26 11.77
CA PHE A 195 -5.22 9.66 10.65
C PHE A 195 -4.39 10.69 9.88
N GLU A 196 -4.90 11.91 9.75
CA GLU A 196 -4.21 12.97 9.04
C GLU A 196 -2.97 13.41 9.81
N GLU A 197 -3.12 13.66 11.12
CA GLU A 197 -2.00 14.00 12.00
C GLU A 197 -0.95 12.88 12.04
N PHE A 198 -1.39 11.62 12.07
CA PHE A 198 -0.47 10.48 11.99
C PHE A 198 0.34 10.49 10.69
N VAL A 199 -0.32 10.66 9.53
CA VAL A 199 0.36 10.64 8.23
C VAL A 199 1.31 11.81 8.08
N LYS A 200 0.96 13.00 8.58
CA LYS A 200 1.83 14.20 8.59
C LYS A 200 3.16 13.99 9.33
N MET A 201 3.24 13.05 10.28
CA MET A 201 4.52 12.71 10.93
C MET A 201 5.53 12.09 9.95
N PHE A 202 5.06 11.54 8.83
CA PHE A 202 5.88 10.81 7.86
C PHE A 202 5.99 11.49 6.50
N GLY A 203 5.12 12.43 6.16
CA GLY A 203 5.16 13.13 4.89
C GLY A 203 4.02 14.12 4.71
N GLU A 204 4.17 15.01 3.76
CA GLU A 204 3.12 15.95 3.39
C GLU A 204 2.00 15.23 2.62
N ILE A 205 0.75 15.59 2.95
CA ILE A 205 -0.42 15.05 2.25
C ILE A 205 -0.71 15.98 1.07
N TYR A 206 -0.46 15.48 -0.13
CA TYR A 206 -0.77 16.20 -1.35
C TYR A 206 -2.25 15.99 -1.71
N PRO A 207 -2.96 17.06 -2.13
CA PRO A 207 -4.30 16.88 -2.69
C PRO A 207 -4.19 15.91 -3.89
N GLU A 208 -5.19 15.06 -4.07
CA GLU A 208 -5.29 14.32 -5.32
C GLU A 208 -5.29 15.33 -6.46
N GLN A 209 -4.28 15.28 -7.32
CA GLN A 209 -4.45 15.80 -8.65
C GLN A 209 -5.55 14.93 -9.28
N LYS A 210 -6.80 15.41 -9.23
CA LYS A 210 -7.81 14.86 -10.11
C LYS A 210 -7.23 15.04 -11.50
N GLU A 211 -6.81 13.95 -12.14
CA GLU A 211 -6.57 14.03 -13.58
C GLU A 211 -7.87 14.57 -14.15
N ASP A 212 -7.82 15.79 -14.63
CA ASP A 212 -8.99 16.43 -15.16
C ASP A 212 -9.39 15.66 -16.42
N GLU A 213 -10.59 15.10 -16.40
CA GLU A 213 -11.06 14.25 -17.50
C GLU A 213 -11.06 14.98 -18.84
N LEU A 214 -11.32 16.31 -18.85
CA LEU A 214 -11.27 17.13 -20.04
C LEU A 214 -9.83 17.30 -20.52
N LEU A 215 -8.92 17.72 -19.65
CA LEU A 215 -7.50 17.90 -20.01
C LEU A 215 -6.85 16.57 -20.42
N ASN A 216 -7.25 15.47 -19.79
CA ASN A 216 -6.75 14.14 -20.16
C ASN A 216 -7.31 13.67 -21.51
N PHE A 217 -8.57 13.97 -21.80
CA PHE A 217 -9.19 13.67 -23.08
C PHE A 217 -8.52 14.44 -24.24
N LEU A 218 -8.13 15.70 -23.99
CA LEU A 218 -7.42 16.54 -24.96
C LEU A 218 -6.01 16.05 -25.32
N LYS A 219 -5.42 15.13 -24.56
CA LYS A 219 -4.15 14.48 -24.94
C LYS A 219 -4.32 13.55 -26.17
N HIS A 220 -5.54 13.13 -26.46
CA HIS A 220 -5.85 12.14 -27.49
C HIS A 220 -6.85 12.63 -28.54
N GLU A 221 -7.58 13.71 -28.27
CA GLU A 221 -8.62 14.25 -29.17
C GLU A 221 -8.56 15.79 -29.12
N ASP A 222 -8.38 16.42 -30.27
CA ASP A 222 -8.30 17.88 -30.43
C ASP A 222 -9.50 18.49 -31.17
N ASP A 223 -10.48 17.68 -31.57
CA ASP A 223 -11.68 18.11 -32.26
C ASP A 223 -12.67 18.75 -31.29
N LEU A 224 -12.95 20.07 -31.47
CA LEU A 224 -13.80 20.83 -30.57
C LEU A 224 -15.22 20.29 -30.49
N GLU A 225 -15.80 19.83 -31.61
CA GLU A 225 -17.17 19.32 -31.63
C GLU A 225 -17.31 18.06 -30.77
N LYS A 226 -16.35 17.13 -30.87
CA LYS A 226 -16.31 15.92 -30.06
C LYS A 226 -16.11 16.22 -28.56
N VAL A 227 -15.24 17.21 -28.27
CA VAL A 227 -14.99 17.63 -26.89
C VAL A 227 -16.23 18.28 -26.29
N LEU A 228 -16.91 19.16 -27.02
CA LEU A 228 -18.17 19.77 -26.59
C LEU A 228 -19.28 18.74 -26.42
N GLN A 229 -19.39 17.76 -27.32
CA GLN A 229 -20.37 16.67 -27.19
C GLN A 229 -20.20 15.88 -25.90
N LYS A 230 -18.96 15.71 -25.42
CA LYS A 230 -18.65 14.93 -24.22
C LYS A 230 -18.70 15.75 -22.94
N PHE A 231 -18.22 17.00 -22.96
CA PHE A 231 -18.00 17.81 -21.76
C PHE A 231 -18.90 19.05 -21.67
N GLY A 232 -19.63 19.37 -22.74
CA GLY A 232 -20.57 20.52 -22.74
C GLY A 232 -19.90 21.86 -22.45
N ASP A 233 -20.62 22.70 -21.70
CA ASP A 233 -20.22 24.06 -21.36
C ASP A 233 -18.95 24.14 -20.50
N LYS A 234 -18.55 23.05 -19.85
CA LYS A 234 -17.30 22.98 -19.09
C LYS A 234 -16.07 23.36 -19.92
N VAL A 235 -16.12 23.15 -21.24
CA VAL A 235 -15.04 23.51 -22.18
C VAL A 235 -14.81 25.02 -22.18
N TYR A 236 -15.87 25.82 -22.17
CA TYR A 236 -15.78 27.28 -22.14
C TYR A 236 -15.34 27.83 -20.79
N GLU A 237 -15.73 27.17 -19.69
CA GLU A 237 -15.21 27.51 -18.35
C GLU A 237 -13.68 27.37 -18.31
N TYR A 238 -13.15 26.28 -18.91
CA TYR A 238 -11.70 26.04 -18.97
C TYR A 238 -10.96 26.98 -19.90
N GLU A 239 -11.62 27.46 -20.95
CA GLU A 239 -11.06 28.51 -21.81
C GLU A 239 -10.96 29.83 -21.03
N LEU A 240 -11.99 30.22 -20.27
CA LEU A 240 -11.98 31.40 -19.43
C LEU A 240 -10.92 31.36 -18.33
N GLU A 241 -10.64 30.16 -17.79
CA GLU A 241 -9.60 29.92 -16.80
C GLU A 241 -8.19 29.85 -17.43
N GLY A 242 -8.08 29.89 -18.77
CA GLY A 242 -6.81 29.80 -19.48
C GLY A 242 -6.17 28.41 -19.46
N LEU A 243 -6.93 27.37 -19.13
CA LEU A 243 -6.47 25.98 -19.11
C LEU A 243 -6.47 25.34 -20.51
N VAL A 244 -7.34 25.82 -21.39
CA VAL A 244 -7.44 25.41 -22.79
C VAL A 244 -7.56 26.62 -23.71
N GLU A 245 -7.22 26.47 -24.96
CA GLU A 245 -7.37 27.49 -26.02
C GLU A 245 -8.16 26.87 -27.17
N ILE A 246 -9.25 27.55 -27.57
CA ILE A 246 -10.05 27.19 -28.74
C ILE A 246 -9.57 27.97 -29.94
N PHE A 247 -9.29 27.31 -31.06
CA PHE A 247 -8.88 27.93 -32.31
C PHE A 247 -9.55 27.26 -33.51
N GLY A 248 -10.59 27.93 -34.02
CA GLY A 248 -11.46 27.38 -35.07
C GLY A 248 -12.24 26.17 -34.62
N VAL A 249 -12.01 25.03 -35.25
CA VAL A 249 -12.68 23.73 -34.91
C VAL A 249 -11.84 22.85 -33.98
N LYS A 250 -10.75 23.39 -33.45
CA LYS A 250 -9.82 22.65 -32.61
C LYS A 250 -9.66 23.26 -31.22
N ILE A 251 -9.24 22.44 -30.27
CA ILE A 251 -8.95 22.82 -28.90
C ILE A 251 -7.64 22.17 -28.42
N LYS A 252 -6.83 22.91 -27.68
CA LYS A 252 -5.60 22.39 -27.07
C LYS A 252 -5.47 22.80 -25.62
N THR A 253 -4.67 22.08 -24.85
CA THR A 253 -4.30 22.45 -23.49
C THR A 253 -3.26 23.58 -23.51
N CYS A 254 -3.38 24.51 -22.56
CA CYS A 254 -2.43 25.61 -22.32
C CYS A 254 -1.44 25.28 -21.19
N VAL A 255 -1.51 24.07 -20.61
CA VAL A 255 -0.70 23.62 -19.44
C VAL A 255 0.27 22.53 -19.88
#